data_f3bbfadb5f112225ee53be73f5154469
#
_entry.id   f3bbfadb5f112225ee53be73f5154469
#
_cell.length_a   1.000
_cell.length_b   1.000
_cell.length_c   1.000
_cell.angle_alpha   90.00
_cell.angle_beta   90.00
_cell.angle_gamma   90.00
#
_symmetry.space_group_name_H-M   'P 1'
#
loop_
_entity.id
_entity.type
_entity.pdbx_description
1 polymer ?
#
loop_
_entity_poly.entity_id
_entity_poly.type
_entity_poly.pdbx_seq_one_letter_code
_entity_poly.pdbx_strand_id
1 'polypeptide(L)'
;LGQQVGGNLFHSFGQFSIDTGESATFSGPNSVNNIIGRVTGGEASFIDGTIRSTIPGANLYLLNPAGLLFGENATLDVSGSVHVSTADYLRLGDGGRFDAHTPGNSVLTVAPVVAFGFLDPPAPITVNGGFLRVPDGQTLSLIGGDITLHNATLYAPAGRIDLVTVGSAGEVLPTDHDLVMQGFGTLGALTIERDPVVARVTVDIGEPLGEIPLGDLDTSGEGGGAIFIRGGQWVNRGGWVFTNTYGARAGR
;
A
#
# COMPACT_ATOMS: atom_id res chain seq x y z
N LEU A 1 16.56 1.63 -15.77
CA LEU A 1 16.63 0.17 -15.60
C LEU A 1 16.82 -0.14 -14.13
N GLY A 2 16.13 -1.17 -13.62
CA GLY A 2 16.26 -1.60 -12.23
C GLY A 2 17.58 -2.33 -11.96
N GLN A 3 17.99 -2.36 -10.70
CA GLN A 3 19.12 -3.14 -10.21
C GLN A 3 18.60 -4.34 -9.42
N GLN A 4 18.90 -5.55 -9.90
CA GLN A 4 18.52 -6.79 -9.20
C GLN A 4 19.63 -7.22 -8.24
N VAL A 5 19.23 -7.55 -7.00
CA VAL A 5 20.09 -8.15 -5.97
C VAL A 5 19.32 -9.31 -5.33
N GLY A 6 19.65 -10.54 -5.75
CA GLY A 6 18.89 -11.73 -5.37
C GLY A 6 17.42 -11.64 -5.84
N GLY A 7 16.49 -11.79 -4.90
CA GLY A 7 15.05 -11.67 -5.15
C GLY A 7 14.50 -10.23 -5.13
N ASN A 8 15.33 -9.23 -4.90
CA ASN A 8 14.94 -7.83 -4.85
C ASN A 8 15.32 -7.11 -6.15
N LEU A 9 14.35 -6.41 -6.76
CA LEU A 9 14.54 -5.57 -7.95
C LEU A 9 14.32 -4.10 -7.56
N PHE A 10 15.40 -3.34 -7.46
CA PHE A 10 15.40 -1.95 -7.02
C PHE A 10 15.29 -0.98 -8.20
N HIS A 11 14.39 -0.01 -8.07
CA HIS A 11 14.20 1.10 -9.03
C HIS A 11 14.32 2.45 -8.33
N SER A 12 14.91 3.43 -9.01
CA SER A 12 14.95 4.82 -8.55
C SER A 12 14.40 5.72 -9.65
N PHE A 13 13.43 6.55 -9.31
CA PHE A 13 12.79 7.50 -10.19
C PHE A 13 13.05 8.92 -9.69
N GLY A 14 13.34 9.87 -10.60
CA GLY A 14 13.30 11.29 -10.28
C GLY A 14 11.86 11.73 -10.00
N GLN A 15 10.94 11.32 -10.85
CA GLN A 15 9.50 11.54 -10.73
C GLN A 15 8.77 10.25 -11.08
N PHE A 16 7.61 10.01 -10.46
CA PHE A 16 6.75 8.87 -10.74
C PHE A 16 5.29 9.29 -10.64
N SER A 17 4.68 9.59 -11.77
CA SER A 17 3.26 9.88 -11.89
C SER A 17 2.70 9.13 -13.10
N ILE A 18 1.40 8.81 -13.07
CA ILE A 18 0.71 8.05 -14.11
C ILE A 18 -0.61 8.76 -14.37
N ASP A 19 -0.77 9.30 -15.58
CA ASP A 19 -2.01 9.97 -15.97
C ASP A 19 -3.12 8.98 -16.33
N THR A 20 -4.35 9.49 -16.40
CA THR A 20 -5.54 8.70 -16.77
C THR A 20 -5.31 7.94 -18.07
N GLY A 21 -5.56 6.62 -18.05
CA GLY A 21 -5.40 5.74 -19.20
C GLY A 21 -3.96 5.29 -19.48
N GLU A 22 -2.98 5.78 -18.71
CA GLU A 22 -1.59 5.33 -18.79
C GLU A 22 -1.30 4.14 -17.85
N SER A 23 -0.15 3.51 -18.07
CA SER A 23 0.31 2.39 -17.24
C SER A 23 1.82 2.45 -17.02
N ALA A 24 2.24 2.30 -15.77
CA ALA A 24 3.63 2.01 -15.43
C ALA A 24 3.80 0.51 -15.20
N THR A 25 4.57 -0.16 -16.07
CA THR A 25 4.75 -1.61 -16.03
C THR A 25 6.15 -1.99 -15.54
N PHE A 26 6.20 -2.74 -14.46
CA PHE A 26 7.41 -3.39 -13.95
C PHE A 26 7.55 -4.77 -14.58
N SER A 27 8.72 -5.05 -15.13
CA SER A 27 9.05 -6.35 -15.74
C SER A 27 10.43 -6.81 -15.28
N GLY A 28 10.63 -8.11 -15.23
CA GLY A 28 11.90 -8.71 -14.80
C GLY A 28 11.83 -10.23 -14.79
N PRO A 29 12.90 -10.92 -14.34
CA PRO A 29 12.91 -12.36 -14.22
C PRO A 29 11.91 -12.88 -13.17
N ASN A 30 11.41 -14.10 -13.35
CA ASN A 30 10.50 -14.76 -12.40
C ASN A 30 11.16 -15.06 -11.03
N SER A 31 12.47 -14.88 -10.91
CA SER A 31 13.20 -15.01 -9.63
C SER A 31 13.09 -13.78 -8.73
N VAL A 32 12.45 -12.71 -9.20
CA VAL A 32 12.21 -11.52 -8.40
C VAL A 32 11.00 -11.76 -7.51
N ASN A 33 11.18 -11.56 -6.21
CA ASN A 33 10.13 -11.66 -5.19
C ASN A 33 9.61 -10.29 -4.76
N ASN A 34 10.45 -9.25 -4.86
CA ASN A 34 10.09 -7.89 -4.46
C ASN A 34 10.56 -6.89 -5.53
N ILE A 35 9.64 -6.06 -5.97
CA ILE A 35 9.89 -4.87 -6.77
C ILE A 35 9.90 -3.70 -5.80
N ILE A 36 11.00 -2.96 -5.72
CA ILE A 36 11.19 -1.91 -4.72
C ILE A 36 11.54 -0.61 -5.44
N GLY A 37 10.54 0.26 -5.57
CA GLY A 37 10.65 1.57 -6.21
C GLY A 37 10.73 2.70 -5.20
N ARG A 38 11.61 3.68 -5.46
CA ARG A 38 11.64 4.96 -4.73
C ARG A 38 11.57 6.13 -5.68
N VAL A 39 10.98 7.22 -5.20
CA VAL A 39 10.98 8.53 -5.88
C VAL A 39 11.87 9.49 -5.10
N THR A 40 12.78 10.17 -5.79
CA THR A 40 13.87 10.96 -5.16
C THR A 40 13.88 12.43 -5.57
N GLY A 41 12.96 12.86 -6.45
CA GLY A 41 12.96 14.21 -7.01
C GLY A 41 12.26 15.27 -6.16
N GLY A 42 11.69 14.90 -5.01
CA GLY A 42 11.06 15.85 -4.07
C GLY A 42 9.64 16.27 -4.46
N GLU A 43 9.07 15.73 -5.52
CA GLU A 43 7.68 15.99 -5.93
C GLU A 43 6.77 14.82 -5.56
N ALA A 44 5.55 15.12 -5.12
CA ALA A 44 4.54 14.09 -4.85
C ALA A 44 4.18 13.32 -6.13
N SER A 45 3.85 12.04 -5.97
CA SER A 45 3.34 11.22 -7.07
C SER A 45 1.83 11.39 -7.22
N PHE A 46 1.38 11.67 -8.45
CA PHE A 46 -0.02 11.57 -8.84
C PHE A 46 -0.23 10.31 -9.68
N ILE A 47 -1.11 9.43 -9.23
CA ILE A 47 -1.37 8.13 -9.87
C ILE A 47 -2.86 8.05 -10.17
N ASP A 48 -3.22 8.28 -11.43
CA ASP A 48 -4.59 8.18 -11.96
C ASP A 48 -4.70 7.16 -13.11
N GLY A 49 -3.74 6.25 -13.17
CA GLY A 49 -3.64 5.16 -14.15
C GLY A 49 -3.25 3.85 -13.47
N THR A 50 -2.70 2.92 -14.26
CA THR A 50 -2.43 1.56 -13.80
C THR A 50 -0.98 1.37 -13.37
N ILE A 51 -0.77 0.89 -12.15
CA ILE A 51 0.51 0.29 -11.74
C ILE A 51 0.43 -1.21 -12.03
N ARG A 52 1.31 -1.70 -12.91
CA ARG A 52 1.32 -3.09 -13.35
C ARG A 52 2.64 -3.78 -13.05
N SER A 53 2.58 -5.08 -12.72
CA SER A 53 3.74 -5.98 -12.73
C SER A 53 3.46 -7.22 -13.56
N THR A 54 4.39 -7.57 -14.45
CA THR A 54 4.36 -8.84 -15.19
C THR A 54 5.18 -9.93 -14.50
N ILE A 55 5.75 -9.67 -13.33
CA ILE A 55 6.56 -10.63 -12.56
C ILE A 55 5.63 -11.42 -11.64
N PRO A 56 5.45 -12.74 -11.85
CA PRO A 56 4.48 -13.53 -11.10
C PRO A 56 4.79 -13.56 -9.59
N GLY A 57 3.78 -13.26 -8.76
CA GLY A 57 3.87 -13.33 -7.30
C GLY A 57 4.76 -12.29 -6.65
N ALA A 58 5.38 -11.39 -7.42
CA ALA A 58 6.25 -10.36 -6.85
C ALA A 58 5.46 -9.29 -6.09
N ASN A 59 5.90 -8.97 -4.89
CA ASN A 59 5.40 -7.85 -4.12
C ASN A 59 5.90 -6.52 -4.69
N LEU A 60 5.12 -5.46 -4.55
CA LEU A 60 5.49 -4.10 -4.94
C LEU A 60 5.62 -3.21 -3.70
N TYR A 61 6.77 -2.56 -3.56
CA TYR A 61 7.02 -1.49 -2.60
C TYR A 61 7.24 -0.20 -3.37
N LEU A 62 6.43 0.82 -3.11
CA LEU A 62 6.56 2.15 -3.72
C LEU A 62 6.75 3.20 -2.62
N LEU A 63 7.90 3.88 -2.64
CA LEU A 63 8.24 4.94 -1.70
C LEU A 63 8.30 6.28 -2.38
N ASN A 64 7.58 7.26 -1.82
CA ASN A 64 7.78 8.66 -2.14
C ASN A 64 7.67 9.55 -0.88
N PRO A 65 8.79 10.00 -0.31
CA PRO A 65 8.77 10.87 0.87
C PRO A 65 8.01 12.19 0.67
N ALA A 66 7.84 12.64 -0.58
CA ALA A 66 7.12 13.88 -0.90
C ALA A 66 5.58 13.72 -0.94
N GLY A 67 5.06 12.49 -0.83
CA GLY A 67 3.63 12.20 -0.81
C GLY A 67 3.13 11.39 -2.00
N LEU A 68 1.93 10.82 -1.85
CA LEU A 68 1.26 10.04 -2.89
C LEU A 68 -0.23 10.40 -2.94
N LEU A 69 -0.73 10.64 -4.15
CA LEU A 69 -2.15 10.87 -4.43
C LEU A 69 -2.61 9.88 -5.50
N PHE A 70 -3.57 9.03 -5.15
CA PHE A 70 -4.27 8.14 -6.08
C PHE A 70 -5.58 8.78 -6.50
N GLY A 71 -5.80 8.92 -7.80
CA GLY A 71 -7.02 9.44 -8.41
C GLY A 71 -8.09 8.36 -8.60
N GLU A 72 -9.21 8.76 -9.18
CA GLU A 72 -10.40 7.89 -9.36
C GLU A 72 -10.16 6.73 -10.34
N ASN A 73 -9.20 6.88 -11.26
CA ASN A 73 -8.85 5.86 -12.27
C ASN A 73 -7.64 5.01 -11.85
N ALA A 74 -7.12 5.25 -10.64
CA ALA A 74 -5.98 4.49 -10.13
C ALA A 74 -6.32 3.02 -9.96
N THR A 75 -5.51 2.13 -10.54
CA THR A 75 -5.67 0.68 -10.45
C THR A 75 -4.35 -0.03 -10.22
N LEU A 76 -4.42 -1.21 -9.58
CA LEU A 76 -3.28 -2.08 -9.32
C LEU A 76 -3.46 -3.39 -10.10
N ASP A 77 -2.52 -3.69 -11.01
CA ASP A 77 -2.46 -4.95 -11.76
C ASP A 77 -1.15 -5.67 -11.39
N VAL A 78 -1.12 -6.19 -10.19
CA VAL A 78 0.01 -6.91 -9.58
C VAL A 78 -0.46 -8.25 -9.04
N SER A 79 0.43 -9.25 -9.00
CA SER A 79 0.09 -10.59 -8.52
C SER A 79 0.55 -10.88 -7.09
N GLY A 80 1.26 -9.96 -6.46
CA GLY A 80 1.70 -10.02 -5.07
C GLY A 80 1.06 -8.92 -4.21
N SER A 81 1.62 -8.74 -3.02
CA SER A 81 1.23 -7.66 -2.09
C SER A 81 1.72 -6.30 -2.57
N VAL A 82 1.01 -5.24 -2.17
CA VAL A 82 1.38 -3.85 -2.50
C VAL A 82 1.55 -3.05 -1.23
N HIS A 83 2.70 -2.38 -1.12
CA HIS A 83 3.07 -1.53 -0.01
C HIS A 83 3.43 -0.13 -0.53
N VAL A 84 2.60 0.85 -0.19
CA VAL A 84 2.80 2.25 -0.56
C VAL A 84 3.20 3.03 0.68
N SER A 85 4.26 3.84 0.59
CA SER A 85 4.74 4.57 1.75
C SER A 85 5.34 5.92 1.43
N THR A 86 5.21 6.86 2.38
CA THR A 86 5.95 8.13 2.40
C THR A 86 7.18 8.07 3.32
N ALA A 87 7.66 6.85 3.61
CA ALA A 87 8.88 6.63 4.36
C ALA A 87 10.12 7.15 3.60
N ASP A 88 11.11 7.61 4.35
CA ASP A 88 12.39 8.07 3.82
C ASP A 88 13.28 6.91 3.38
N TYR A 89 13.10 5.73 3.98
CA TYR A 89 13.84 4.53 3.62
C TYR A 89 13.09 3.23 3.97
N LEU A 90 13.51 2.15 3.30
CA LEU A 90 13.24 0.77 3.73
C LEU A 90 14.48 0.17 4.36
N ARG A 91 14.31 -0.48 5.51
CA ARG A 91 15.37 -1.30 6.13
C ARG A 91 15.19 -2.75 5.70
N LEU A 92 16.30 -3.37 5.33
CA LEU A 92 16.39 -4.78 4.96
C LEU A 92 16.85 -5.62 6.17
N GLY A 93 16.45 -6.89 6.20
CA GLY A 93 16.59 -7.74 7.39
C GLY A 93 18.03 -8.04 7.86
N ASP A 94 19.02 -7.80 6.99
CA ASP A 94 20.45 -7.96 7.28
C ASP A 94 21.18 -6.64 7.59
N GLY A 95 20.41 -5.56 7.81
CA GLY A 95 20.93 -4.22 8.04
C GLY A 95 21.13 -3.38 6.78
N GLY A 96 20.82 -3.94 5.60
CA GLY A 96 20.73 -3.18 4.34
C GLY A 96 19.66 -2.08 4.42
N ARG A 97 19.79 -1.07 3.53
CA ARG A 97 18.90 0.09 3.51
C ARG A 97 18.69 0.57 2.08
N PHE A 98 17.46 0.84 1.71
CA PHE A 98 17.11 1.50 0.45
C PHE A 98 16.52 2.87 0.76
N ASP A 99 17.31 3.91 0.58
CA ASP A 99 17.05 5.26 1.05
C ASP A 99 16.52 6.15 -0.07
N ALA A 100 15.31 6.70 0.09
CA ALA A 100 14.69 7.61 -0.86
C ALA A 100 15.06 9.07 -0.60
N HIS A 101 15.33 9.43 0.67
CA HIS A 101 15.74 10.78 1.07
C HIS A 101 17.22 11.05 0.70
N THR A 102 18.09 10.08 0.99
CA THR A 102 19.53 10.19 0.69
C THR A 102 19.98 8.96 -0.12
N PRO A 103 19.71 8.90 -1.43
CA PRO A 103 19.93 7.71 -2.27
C PRO A 103 21.35 7.14 -2.23
N GLY A 104 22.37 8.01 -2.03
CA GLY A 104 23.77 7.62 -1.94
C GLY A 104 24.12 6.79 -0.70
N ASN A 105 23.26 6.78 0.33
CA ASN A 105 23.45 6.00 1.55
C ASN A 105 22.87 4.58 1.44
N SER A 106 22.33 4.21 0.28
CA SER A 106 21.68 2.89 0.10
C SER A 106 22.71 1.75 0.10
N VAL A 107 22.40 0.70 0.85
CA VAL A 107 23.10 -0.59 0.85
C VAL A 107 22.11 -1.66 0.44
N LEU A 108 22.17 -2.05 -0.83
CA LEU A 108 21.23 -3.00 -1.44
C LEU A 108 21.64 -4.44 -1.15
N THR A 109 20.75 -5.23 -0.60
CA THR A 109 21.01 -6.61 -0.22
C THR A 109 19.92 -7.56 -0.71
N VAL A 110 20.13 -8.85 -0.52
CA VAL A 110 19.16 -9.92 -0.85
C VAL A 110 18.07 -10.09 0.21
N ALA A 111 18.25 -9.47 1.38
CA ALA A 111 17.35 -9.64 2.51
C ALA A 111 15.96 -9.01 2.27
N PRO A 112 14.90 -9.52 2.89
CA PRO A 112 13.57 -8.96 2.76
C PRO A 112 13.47 -7.57 3.42
N VAL A 113 12.47 -6.80 3.01
CA VAL A 113 12.08 -5.55 3.68
C VAL A 113 11.50 -5.89 5.05
N VAL A 114 12.00 -5.24 6.10
CA VAL A 114 11.57 -5.48 7.49
C VAL A 114 11.08 -4.22 8.21
N ALA A 115 11.36 -3.02 7.68
CA ALA A 115 10.83 -1.79 8.26
C ALA A 115 10.72 -0.66 7.24
N PHE A 116 9.78 0.25 7.52
CA PHE A 116 9.60 1.55 6.89
C PHE A 116 10.13 2.61 7.87
N GLY A 117 11.13 3.36 7.48
CA GLY A 117 11.79 4.32 8.35
C GLY A 117 11.52 5.77 7.94
N PHE A 118 11.23 6.59 8.93
CA PHE A 118 10.92 8.01 8.81
C PHE A 118 11.97 8.82 9.56
N LEU A 119 12.53 9.83 8.91
CA LEU A 119 13.55 10.71 9.48
C LEU A 119 12.97 12.04 9.96
N ASP A 120 11.93 12.49 9.28
CA ASP A 120 11.21 13.75 9.49
C ASP A 120 9.69 13.51 9.50
N PRO A 121 8.84 14.53 9.81
CA PRO A 121 7.41 14.42 9.65
C PRO A 121 7.04 14.05 8.21
N PRO A 122 6.37 12.92 7.98
CA PRO A 122 6.13 12.41 6.63
C PRO A 122 5.00 13.15 5.92
N ALA A 123 5.07 13.16 4.58
CA ALA A 123 4.00 13.67 3.73
C ALA A 123 2.77 12.75 3.74
N PRO A 124 1.58 13.25 3.33
CA PRO A 124 0.35 12.48 3.34
C PRO A 124 0.25 11.46 2.21
N ILE A 125 -0.68 10.51 2.39
CA ILE A 125 -1.19 9.62 1.34
C ILE A 125 -2.68 9.90 1.18
N THR A 126 -3.12 10.18 -0.04
CA THR A 126 -4.53 10.42 -0.36
C THR A 126 -5.01 9.43 -1.41
N VAL A 127 -6.19 8.83 -1.21
CA VAL A 127 -6.89 8.05 -2.25
C VAL A 127 -8.25 8.73 -2.47
N ASN A 128 -8.44 9.26 -3.69
CA ASN A 128 -9.62 10.03 -4.05
C ASN A 128 -10.40 9.32 -5.17
N GLY A 129 -11.48 8.63 -4.84
CA GLY A 129 -12.35 7.90 -5.77
C GLY A 129 -11.81 6.54 -6.24
N GLY A 130 -10.55 6.23 -5.96
CA GLY A 130 -9.87 5.03 -6.50
C GLY A 130 -10.39 3.70 -5.94
N PHE A 131 -10.29 2.65 -6.77
CA PHE A 131 -10.50 1.26 -6.38
C PHE A 131 -9.16 0.51 -6.40
N LEU A 132 -8.50 0.45 -5.25
CA LEU A 132 -7.23 -0.24 -5.10
C LEU A 132 -7.46 -1.66 -4.61
N ARG A 133 -7.23 -2.64 -5.49
CA ARG A 133 -7.39 -4.07 -5.21
C ARG A 133 -6.04 -4.79 -5.32
N VAL A 134 -5.80 -5.73 -4.39
CA VAL A 134 -4.76 -6.75 -4.51
C VAL A 134 -5.40 -8.14 -4.68
N PRO A 135 -4.67 -9.16 -5.18
CA PRO A 135 -5.19 -10.53 -5.29
C PRO A 135 -5.57 -11.12 -3.93
N ASP A 136 -6.34 -12.20 -3.97
CA ASP A 136 -6.81 -12.92 -2.78
C ASP A 136 -5.64 -13.37 -1.89
N GLY A 137 -5.76 -13.13 -0.60
CA GLY A 137 -4.74 -13.47 0.39
C GLY A 137 -3.53 -12.53 0.45
N GLN A 138 -3.46 -11.52 -0.43
CA GLN A 138 -2.37 -10.55 -0.46
C GLN A 138 -2.60 -9.37 0.49
N THR A 139 -1.54 -8.60 0.75
CA THR A 139 -1.57 -7.44 1.62
C THR A 139 -1.58 -6.15 0.81
N LEU A 140 -2.43 -5.20 1.19
CA LEU A 140 -2.41 -3.81 0.74
C LEU A 140 -2.06 -2.90 1.91
N SER A 141 -0.90 -2.23 1.86
CA SER A 141 -0.46 -1.35 2.94
C SER A 141 -0.32 0.09 2.46
N LEU A 142 -0.87 1.03 3.25
CA LEU A 142 -0.57 2.46 3.16
C LEU A 142 0.09 2.89 4.47
N ILE A 143 1.36 3.33 4.40
CA ILE A 143 2.18 3.63 5.59
C ILE A 143 2.84 4.99 5.39
N GLY A 144 2.40 6.02 6.14
CA GLY A 144 2.90 7.38 5.90
C GLY A 144 2.46 8.40 6.92
N GLY A 145 2.39 9.65 6.49
CA GLY A 145 1.80 10.74 7.26
C GLY A 145 0.29 10.58 7.43
N ASP A 146 -0.45 11.68 7.36
CA ASP A 146 -1.91 11.59 7.35
C ASP A 146 -2.39 10.77 6.14
N ILE A 147 -3.38 9.89 6.36
CA ILE A 147 -4.01 9.11 5.29
C ILE A 147 -5.46 9.57 5.14
N THR A 148 -5.83 9.95 3.92
CA THR A 148 -7.21 10.30 3.58
C THR A 148 -7.75 9.38 2.50
N LEU A 149 -8.87 8.73 2.79
CA LEU A 149 -9.65 7.93 1.83
C LEU A 149 -10.97 8.67 1.58
N HIS A 150 -11.12 9.27 0.41
CA HIS A 150 -12.33 9.99 0.01
C HIS A 150 -13.02 9.27 -1.13
N ASN A 151 -14.23 8.75 -0.93
CA ASN A 151 -14.97 7.92 -1.90
C ASN A 151 -14.17 6.74 -2.46
N ALA A 152 -13.18 6.28 -1.72
CA ALA A 152 -12.23 5.26 -2.13
C ALA A 152 -12.61 3.88 -1.60
N THR A 153 -12.11 2.83 -2.24
CA THR A 153 -12.23 1.45 -1.79
C THR A 153 -10.87 0.78 -1.81
N LEU A 154 -10.41 0.30 -0.66
CA LEU A 154 -9.26 -0.59 -0.54
C LEU A 154 -9.77 -2.02 -0.36
N TYR A 155 -9.43 -2.92 -1.29
CA TYR A 155 -9.92 -4.29 -1.29
C TYR A 155 -8.78 -5.32 -1.32
N ALA A 156 -8.70 -6.13 -0.28
CA ALA A 156 -7.73 -7.23 -0.14
C ALA A 156 -8.48 -8.51 0.27
N PRO A 157 -9.16 -9.20 -0.68
CA PRO A 157 -10.06 -10.32 -0.37
C PRO A 157 -9.32 -11.45 0.35
N ALA A 158 -9.85 -11.91 1.51
CA ALA A 158 -9.24 -12.91 2.40
C ALA A 158 -7.77 -12.62 2.75
N GLY A 159 -7.32 -11.39 2.54
CA GLY A 159 -5.96 -10.90 2.70
C GLY A 159 -5.81 -9.97 3.89
N ARG A 160 -5.04 -8.88 3.70
CA ARG A 160 -4.74 -7.94 4.77
C ARG A 160 -4.71 -6.50 4.27
N ILE A 161 -5.28 -5.58 5.05
CA ILE A 161 -5.10 -4.14 4.87
C ILE A 161 -4.35 -3.57 6.07
N ASP A 162 -3.25 -2.86 5.79
CA ASP A 162 -2.45 -2.16 6.80
C ASP A 162 -2.53 -0.65 6.56
N LEU A 163 -3.02 0.10 7.53
CA LEU A 163 -3.03 1.56 7.51
C LEU A 163 -2.25 2.08 8.72
N VAL A 164 -1.15 2.77 8.45
CA VAL A 164 -0.30 3.34 9.51
C VAL A 164 -0.07 4.81 9.27
N THR A 165 -0.47 5.63 10.22
CA THR A 165 -0.26 7.08 10.18
C THR A 165 0.70 7.52 11.27
N VAL A 166 1.80 8.17 10.87
CA VAL A 166 2.85 8.64 11.76
C VAL A 166 3.09 10.14 11.56
N GLY A 167 3.56 10.84 12.58
CA GLY A 167 3.72 12.29 12.55
C GLY A 167 5.14 12.77 12.85
N SER A 168 6.08 11.85 13.10
CA SER A 168 7.48 12.17 13.41
C SER A 168 8.42 11.06 12.95
N ALA A 169 9.70 11.23 13.18
CA ALA A 169 10.72 10.19 12.96
C ALA A 169 10.44 8.93 13.78
N GLY A 170 10.79 7.77 13.20
CA GLY A 170 10.60 6.45 13.78
C GLY A 170 10.61 5.34 12.73
N GLU A 171 10.29 4.12 13.14
CA GLU A 171 10.17 2.96 12.25
C GLU A 171 8.84 2.22 12.45
N VAL A 172 8.25 1.78 11.35
CA VAL A 172 7.11 0.85 11.32
C VAL A 172 7.63 -0.51 10.85
N LEU A 173 7.42 -1.53 11.69
CA LEU A 173 7.84 -2.91 11.41
C LEU A 173 6.60 -3.77 11.20
N PRO A 174 6.24 -4.09 9.96
CA PRO A 174 5.19 -5.07 9.70
C PRO A 174 5.64 -6.47 10.16
N THR A 175 4.74 -7.16 10.84
CA THR A 175 4.88 -8.58 11.21
C THR A 175 3.66 -9.35 10.71
N ASP A 176 3.69 -10.66 10.76
CA ASP A 176 2.55 -11.50 10.32
C ASP A 176 1.25 -11.19 11.08
N HIS A 177 1.37 -10.71 12.33
CA HIS A 177 0.23 -10.56 13.23
C HIS A 177 0.01 -9.13 13.76
N ASP A 178 0.92 -8.19 13.44
CA ASP A 178 0.83 -6.81 13.96
C ASP A 178 1.65 -5.83 13.10
N LEU A 179 1.53 -4.55 13.46
CA LEU A 179 2.33 -3.42 12.97
C LEU A 179 3.01 -2.78 14.19
N VAL A 180 4.28 -3.09 14.38
CA VAL A 180 5.04 -2.54 15.51
C VAL A 180 5.56 -1.16 15.15
N MET A 181 5.26 -0.17 15.99
CA MET A 181 5.68 1.22 15.81
C MET A 181 6.76 1.56 16.84
N GLN A 182 7.90 2.07 16.39
CA GLN A 182 9.05 2.37 17.25
C GLN A 182 9.58 3.79 17.03
N GLY A 183 9.82 4.50 18.12
CA GLY A 183 10.51 5.80 18.12
C GLY A 183 9.63 7.03 17.83
N PHE A 184 8.37 6.85 17.45
CA PHE A 184 7.49 7.97 17.11
C PHE A 184 7.12 8.80 18.33
N GLY A 185 7.33 10.12 18.26
CA GLY A 185 6.89 11.09 19.26
C GLY A 185 5.45 11.57 19.00
N THR A 186 5.03 11.59 17.73
CA THR A 186 3.68 11.97 17.29
C THR A 186 3.18 11.00 16.23
N LEU A 187 1.85 10.87 16.14
CA LEU A 187 1.17 10.03 15.17
C LEU A 187 0.25 10.90 14.31
N GLY A 188 0.02 10.47 13.05
CA GLY A 188 -0.87 11.13 12.11
C GLY A 188 -2.34 10.72 12.27
N ALA A 189 -3.19 11.22 11.39
CA ALA A 189 -4.62 10.92 11.34
C ALA A 189 -4.99 10.04 10.14
N LEU A 190 -5.90 9.09 10.35
CA LEU A 190 -6.62 8.38 9.29
C LEU A 190 -8.01 8.98 9.16
N THR A 191 -8.36 9.45 7.96
CA THR A 191 -9.70 9.96 7.65
C THR A 191 -10.32 9.11 6.53
N ILE A 192 -11.51 8.58 6.77
CA ILE A 192 -12.34 7.91 5.76
C ILE A 192 -13.61 8.75 5.59
N GLU A 193 -13.85 9.21 4.37
CA GLU A 193 -15.01 10.02 4.00
C GLU A 193 -15.72 9.43 2.80
N ARG A 194 -17.01 9.15 2.94
CA ARG A 194 -17.86 8.66 1.86
C ARG A 194 -19.04 9.60 1.67
N ASP A 195 -19.15 10.21 0.51
CA ASP A 195 -20.32 10.93 0.08
C ASP A 195 -21.49 9.95 -0.10
N PRO A 196 -22.63 10.14 0.55
CA PRO A 196 -23.76 9.20 0.48
C PRO A 196 -24.38 9.06 -0.91
N VAL A 197 -24.14 10.00 -1.82
CA VAL A 197 -24.64 9.92 -3.21
C VAL A 197 -23.69 9.19 -4.16
N VAL A 198 -22.43 8.94 -3.74
CA VAL A 198 -21.49 8.18 -4.56
C VAL A 198 -21.70 6.69 -4.36
N ALA A 199 -21.99 5.97 -5.46
CA ALA A 199 -22.20 4.54 -5.45
C ALA A 199 -20.97 3.79 -4.92
N ARG A 200 -21.21 2.68 -4.21
CA ARG A 200 -20.14 1.78 -3.77
C ARG A 200 -19.72 0.86 -4.91
N VAL A 201 -18.47 0.47 -4.93
CA VAL A 201 -17.98 -0.61 -5.80
C VAL A 201 -18.68 -1.90 -5.38
N THR A 202 -19.15 -2.68 -6.36
CA THR A 202 -19.72 -4.01 -6.15
C THR A 202 -18.81 -5.08 -6.74
N VAL A 203 -18.82 -6.26 -6.16
CA VAL A 203 -18.14 -7.45 -6.69
C VAL A 203 -19.11 -8.62 -6.71
N ASP A 204 -19.04 -9.43 -7.75
CA ASP A 204 -19.76 -10.70 -7.83
C ASP A 204 -18.95 -11.77 -7.10
N ILE A 205 -19.53 -12.34 -6.05
CA ILE A 205 -18.94 -13.43 -5.26
C ILE A 205 -19.60 -14.78 -5.54
N GLY A 206 -20.43 -14.85 -6.57
CA GLY A 206 -21.12 -16.08 -6.98
C GLY A 206 -22.38 -16.39 -6.16
N GLU A 207 -23.08 -17.43 -6.60
CA GLU A 207 -24.29 -17.90 -5.92
C GLU A 207 -23.97 -18.46 -4.49
N PRO A 208 -24.86 -18.25 -3.51
CA PRO A 208 -26.20 -17.64 -3.62
C PRO A 208 -26.21 -16.11 -3.39
N LEU A 209 -25.11 -15.45 -3.19
CA LEU A 209 -25.06 -14.05 -2.76
C LEU A 209 -24.98 -13.06 -3.95
N GLY A 210 -24.39 -13.48 -5.08
CA GLY A 210 -24.26 -12.65 -6.29
C GLY A 210 -23.41 -11.39 -6.06
N GLU A 211 -23.86 -10.25 -6.57
CA GLU A 211 -23.19 -8.97 -6.40
C GLU A 211 -23.40 -8.38 -5.01
N ILE A 212 -22.31 -8.01 -4.36
CA ILE A 212 -22.32 -7.35 -3.05
C ILE A 212 -21.55 -6.02 -3.09
N PRO A 213 -22.03 -4.99 -2.35
CA PRO A 213 -21.25 -3.75 -2.21
C PRO A 213 -20.06 -3.96 -1.28
N LEU A 214 -18.91 -3.41 -1.68
CA LEU A 214 -17.70 -3.40 -0.85
C LEU A 214 -17.74 -2.29 0.21
N GLY A 215 -16.98 -2.50 1.28
CA GLY A 215 -16.59 -1.46 2.22
C GLY A 215 -15.55 -0.50 1.63
N ASP A 216 -15.29 0.61 2.32
CA ASP A 216 -14.17 1.51 2.01
C ASP A 216 -12.84 0.84 2.39
N LEU A 217 -12.86 0.02 3.45
CA LEU A 217 -11.83 -0.96 3.78
C LEU A 217 -12.50 -2.33 3.78
N ASP A 218 -12.06 -3.23 2.91
CA ASP A 218 -12.71 -4.52 2.76
C ASP A 218 -11.70 -5.66 2.58
N THR A 219 -11.73 -6.61 3.50
CA THR A 219 -10.95 -7.86 3.41
C THR A 219 -11.86 -9.09 3.38
N SER A 220 -13.14 -8.88 3.05
CA SER A 220 -14.10 -9.96 2.91
C SER A 220 -13.71 -10.93 1.80
N GLY A 221 -13.94 -12.22 2.01
CA GLY A 221 -13.57 -13.26 1.07
C GLY A 221 -13.88 -14.67 1.58
N GLU A 222 -13.29 -15.70 0.97
CA GLU A 222 -13.51 -17.10 1.37
C GLU A 222 -13.13 -17.41 2.83
N GLY A 223 -12.25 -16.64 3.46
CA GLY A 223 -11.82 -16.84 4.83
C GLY A 223 -11.95 -15.60 5.70
N GLY A 224 -12.45 -14.48 5.12
CA GLY A 224 -12.28 -13.16 5.71
C GLY A 224 -10.80 -12.82 5.88
N GLY A 225 -10.46 -11.55 6.00
CA GLY A 225 -9.10 -11.11 6.18
C GLY A 225 -8.90 -10.29 7.45
N ALA A 226 -7.77 -9.58 7.54
CA ALA A 226 -7.45 -8.73 8.67
C ALA A 226 -7.29 -7.26 8.22
N ILE A 227 -7.73 -6.33 9.08
CA ILE A 227 -7.49 -4.90 8.89
C ILE A 227 -6.76 -4.38 10.13
N PHE A 228 -5.54 -3.86 9.95
CA PHE A 228 -4.75 -3.25 11.00
C PHE A 228 -4.68 -1.75 10.77
N ILE A 229 -5.10 -0.99 11.78
CA ILE A 229 -5.02 0.47 11.79
C ILE A 229 -4.17 0.90 12.98
N ARG A 230 -3.13 1.68 12.71
CA ARG A 230 -2.27 2.30 13.72
C ARG A 230 -2.10 3.77 13.41
N GLY A 231 -2.38 4.62 14.39
CA GLY A 231 -2.28 6.07 14.23
C GLY A 231 -2.73 6.83 15.46
N GLY A 232 -2.65 8.16 15.41
CA GLY A 232 -3.05 9.04 16.51
C GLY A 232 -4.55 9.30 16.56
N GLN A 233 -5.18 9.42 15.41
CA GLN A 233 -6.62 9.70 15.29
C GLN A 233 -7.21 8.88 14.12
N TRP A 234 -8.42 8.37 14.33
CA TRP A 234 -9.23 7.79 13.27
C TRP A 234 -10.57 8.51 13.18
N VAL A 235 -10.84 9.08 12.01
CA VAL A 235 -12.09 9.77 11.68
C VAL A 235 -12.80 9.01 10.58
N ASN A 236 -14.03 8.54 10.83
CA ASN A 236 -14.84 7.86 9.83
C ASN A 236 -16.16 8.61 9.63
N ARG A 237 -16.41 9.09 8.42
CA ARG A 237 -17.61 9.80 7.99
C ARG A 237 -18.29 9.04 6.85
N GLY A 238 -19.21 8.15 7.20
CA GLY A 238 -19.97 7.35 6.23
C GLY A 238 -19.25 6.17 5.60
N GLY A 239 -18.01 5.89 5.99
CA GLY A 239 -17.23 4.75 5.51
C GLY A 239 -17.67 3.43 6.14
N TRP A 240 -17.58 2.33 5.38
CA TRP A 240 -17.80 0.96 5.84
C TRP A 240 -16.48 0.20 5.93
N VAL A 241 -16.36 -0.63 6.94
CA VAL A 241 -15.18 -1.50 7.17
C VAL A 241 -15.68 -2.93 7.31
N PHE A 242 -15.29 -3.81 6.39
CA PHE A 242 -15.75 -5.17 6.29
C PHE A 242 -14.62 -6.20 6.33
N THR A 243 -14.88 -7.31 7.03
CA THR A 243 -14.03 -8.50 7.08
C THR A 243 -14.88 -9.77 7.04
N ASN A 244 -15.92 -9.80 6.17
CA ASN A 244 -16.89 -10.88 6.13
C ASN A 244 -16.29 -12.16 5.54
N THR A 245 -16.72 -13.31 6.05
CA THR A 245 -16.40 -14.62 5.48
C THR A 245 -17.58 -15.10 4.63
N TYR A 246 -17.36 -15.34 3.34
CA TYR A 246 -18.38 -15.80 2.40
C TYR A 246 -18.25 -17.29 2.05
N GLY A 247 -17.12 -17.92 2.37
CA GLY A 247 -16.82 -19.31 2.07
C GLY A 247 -16.81 -20.23 3.29
N ALA A 248 -16.38 -21.48 3.08
CA ALA A 248 -16.28 -22.51 4.13
C ALA A 248 -15.01 -22.40 4.99
N ARG A 249 -14.07 -21.53 4.64
CA ARG A 249 -12.82 -21.31 5.41
C ARG A 249 -13.10 -20.42 6.62
N ALA A 250 -12.47 -20.75 7.75
CA ALA A 250 -12.52 -19.87 8.90
C ALA A 250 -11.83 -18.53 8.60
N GLY A 251 -12.36 -17.43 9.12
CA GLY A 251 -11.70 -16.12 9.07
C GLY A 251 -10.35 -16.13 9.82
N ARG A 252 -9.48 -15.20 9.47
CA ARG A 252 -8.16 -15.00 10.10
C ARG A 252 -8.21 -14.02 11.27
#